data_fc61fdc02ebe60e91821934ea5c680b9
#
_entry.id   fc61fdc02ebe60e91821934ea5c680b9
#
_cell.length_a   1.000
_cell.length_b   1.000
_cell.length_c   1.000
_cell.angle_alpha   90.00
_cell.angle_beta   90.00
_cell.angle_gamma   90.00
#
_symmetry.space_group_name_H-M   'P 1'
#
loop_
_entity.id
_entity.type
_entity.pdbx_description
1 polymer ?
#
loop_
_entity_poly.entity_id
_entity_poly.type
_entity_poly.pdbx_seq_one_letter_code
_entity_poly.pdbx_strand_id
1 'polypeptide(L)'
;DKVEKDGSYEIKISAKNDPLIDEAVMSKLNDGVDLYVEYLKSGVAQNLEGVKKMKSKLFIESVGGCAYRTLSRVLDKLGIADKYAWNNIEEDPFFHSIGKYDTDPKGNKVFYDYSVDATVIAKRPDGEKFFPVIESLHYDKVLADYSLGTVVLITDPDHDRLTVCQIEAAGNSPMLEEYGISYIQLDEDRILTIDSATQAFLMLINYRVKQLKALGKFKNHPRFMIKTTASALSWDEWAKAHGIKVVNVPVGFKEIANIMKKVELQIKNNPEGEVVVDDVFGNSINLGVQPRLIFGGEESGGMIMGSEDLIESLAGRKAIAMREKSATEAIIVASSLAAKLEEDNKTLSEYLIEIFDENNIIAKFDVREDISYYNESEPDIEKLKQAKIEGEKQRTKNDLFYLSLAIAIREGIADLEAVKKVLNGAFAELSFDNLKAVKFVGDGTYLQFADKYVEIRPSGTDAKTKAYAGGEDLETIEKFARVLGNYSGERTELHRELISDEFYDNSKEKALDYYLQFVEKDANNEAFVIP
;
A
#
# COMPACT_ATOMS: atom_id res chain seq x y z
N ASP A 1 -15.50 25.93 -23.35
CA ASP A 1 -16.84 25.99 -22.75
C ASP A 1 -17.19 27.45 -22.49
N LYS A 2 -18.30 27.93 -23.06
CA LYS A 2 -18.83 29.26 -22.71
C LYS A 2 -20.00 29.07 -21.74
N VAL A 3 -19.88 29.68 -20.58
CA VAL A 3 -21.01 29.81 -19.65
C VAL A 3 -21.84 31.03 -20.15
N GLU A 4 -23.09 30.80 -20.51
CA GLU A 4 -24.01 31.85 -20.88
C GLU A 4 -24.47 32.62 -19.64
N LYS A 5 -25.01 33.85 -19.85
CA LYS A 5 -25.41 34.74 -18.74
C LYS A 5 -26.52 34.19 -17.85
N ASP A 6 -27.24 33.17 -18.30
CA ASP A 6 -28.29 32.49 -17.56
C ASP A 6 -27.78 31.25 -16.76
N GLY A 7 -26.46 31.00 -16.80
CA GLY A 7 -25.86 29.84 -16.17
C GLY A 7 -25.90 28.57 -17.02
N SER A 8 -26.46 28.59 -18.21
CA SER A 8 -26.40 27.49 -19.16
C SER A 8 -25.01 27.42 -19.84
N TYR A 9 -24.61 26.25 -20.30
CA TYR A 9 -23.38 26.06 -21.05
C TYR A 9 -23.61 25.12 -22.23
N GLU A 10 -22.96 25.44 -23.35
CA GLU A 10 -22.97 24.62 -24.55
C GLU A 10 -21.75 23.69 -24.57
N ILE A 11 -22.01 22.37 -24.58
CA ILE A 11 -20.96 21.39 -24.80
C ILE A 11 -20.92 21.07 -26.30
N LYS A 12 -19.84 21.45 -26.97
CA LYS A 12 -19.57 21.04 -28.35
C LYS A 12 -18.78 19.75 -28.35
N ILE A 13 -19.40 18.68 -28.84
CA ILE A 13 -18.74 17.38 -29.02
C ILE A 13 -18.27 17.34 -30.48
N SER A 14 -16.96 17.31 -30.70
CA SER A 14 -16.38 17.13 -32.04
C SER A 14 -16.64 15.71 -32.55
N ALA A 15 -16.65 15.53 -33.87
CA ALA A 15 -16.72 14.21 -34.46
C ALA A 15 -15.56 13.34 -33.97
N LYS A 16 -15.82 12.06 -33.71
CA LYS A 16 -14.86 11.09 -33.16
C LYS A 16 -13.54 11.01 -33.95
N ASN A 17 -13.55 11.38 -35.21
CA ASN A 17 -12.43 11.31 -36.15
C ASN A 17 -11.95 12.70 -36.61
N ASP A 18 -12.08 13.73 -35.76
CA ASP A 18 -11.56 15.03 -36.09
C ASP A 18 -10.02 15.03 -36.03
N PRO A 19 -9.27 15.22 -37.15
CA PRO A 19 -7.83 15.15 -37.18
C PRO A 19 -7.14 16.13 -36.22
N LEU A 20 -7.75 17.30 -35.99
CA LEU A 20 -7.21 18.32 -35.07
C LEU A 20 -7.24 17.85 -33.62
N ILE A 21 -8.23 17.02 -33.24
CA ILE A 21 -8.30 16.43 -31.91
C ILE A 21 -7.21 15.38 -31.75
N ASP A 22 -7.06 14.48 -32.71
CA ASP A 22 -6.06 13.43 -32.67
C ASP A 22 -4.65 14.01 -32.63
N GLU A 23 -4.34 15.02 -33.44
CA GLU A 23 -3.05 15.70 -33.43
C GLU A 23 -2.79 16.41 -32.09
N ALA A 24 -3.75 17.14 -31.56
CA ALA A 24 -3.62 17.85 -30.28
C ALA A 24 -3.45 16.86 -29.10
N VAL A 25 -4.22 15.76 -29.06
CA VAL A 25 -4.12 14.74 -28.01
C VAL A 25 -2.77 14.04 -28.07
N MET A 26 -2.31 13.64 -29.26
CA MET A 26 -1.02 12.96 -29.43
C MET A 26 0.17 13.86 -29.08
N SER A 27 0.11 15.13 -29.46
CA SER A 27 1.15 16.10 -29.08
C SER A 27 1.23 16.25 -27.56
N LYS A 28 0.10 16.45 -26.87
CA LYS A 28 0.07 16.60 -25.41
C LYS A 28 0.44 15.31 -24.66
N LEU A 29 0.08 14.16 -25.19
CA LEU A 29 0.49 12.88 -24.61
C LEU A 29 2.02 12.70 -24.66
N ASN A 30 2.64 13.05 -25.78
CA ASN A 30 4.10 12.99 -25.92
C ASN A 30 4.79 13.96 -24.95
N ASP A 31 4.31 15.21 -24.86
CA ASP A 31 4.82 16.20 -23.90
C ASP A 31 4.73 15.65 -22.46
N GLY A 32 3.62 15.02 -22.09
CA GLY A 32 3.41 14.42 -20.77
C GLY A 32 4.39 13.30 -20.46
N VAL A 33 4.64 12.39 -21.41
CA VAL A 33 5.61 11.31 -21.26
C VAL A 33 7.04 11.87 -21.13
N ASP A 34 7.39 12.89 -21.91
CA ASP A 34 8.72 13.50 -21.84
C ASP A 34 8.97 14.17 -20.47
N LEU A 35 8.01 14.94 -19.98
CA LEU A 35 8.08 15.52 -18.63
C LEU A 35 8.20 14.45 -17.54
N TYR A 36 7.45 13.37 -17.68
CA TYR A 36 7.51 12.27 -16.72
C TYR A 36 8.87 11.55 -16.74
N VAL A 37 9.45 11.33 -17.92
CA VAL A 37 10.80 10.76 -18.07
C VAL A 37 11.87 11.65 -17.44
N GLU A 38 11.78 12.98 -17.62
CA GLU A 38 12.70 13.91 -16.95
C GLU A 38 12.56 13.87 -15.42
N TYR A 39 11.32 13.78 -14.93
CA TYR A 39 11.09 13.55 -13.49
C TYR A 39 11.74 12.25 -13.00
N LEU A 40 11.56 11.13 -13.70
CA LEU A 40 12.16 9.85 -13.35
C LEU A 40 13.69 9.89 -13.35
N LYS A 41 14.29 10.59 -14.31
CA LYS A 41 15.75 10.80 -14.40
C LYS A 41 16.27 11.66 -13.24
N SER A 42 15.50 12.60 -12.74
CA SER A 42 15.88 13.39 -11.55
C SER A 42 15.74 12.59 -10.24
N GLY A 43 14.90 11.56 -10.24
CA GLY A 43 14.57 10.70 -9.10
C GLY A 43 15.18 9.29 -9.21
N VAL A 44 14.34 8.33 -9.51
CA VAL A 44 14.64 6.88 -9.43
C VAL A 44 15.48 6.36 -10.60
N ALA A 45 15.47 7.02 -11.76
CA ALA A 45 16.16 6.58 -12.98
C ALA A 45 17.52 7.28 -13.21
N GLN A 46 18.22 7.71 -12.14
CA GLN A 46 19.51 8.41 -12.25
C GLN A 46 20.63 7.54 -12.80
N ASN A 47 20.58 6.23 -12.56
CA ASN A 47 21.58 5.29 -13.07
C ASN A 47 20.92 3.96 -13.44
N LEU A 48 20.78 3.71 -14.73
CA LEU A 48 20.20 2.49 -15.31
C LEU A 48 21.23 1.60 -16.01
N GLU A 49 22.53 1.87 -15.84
CA GLU A 49 23.58 1.11 -16.53
C GLU A 49 23.61 -0.37 -16.14
N GLY A 50 23.25 -0.71 -14.90
CA GLY A 50 23.06 -2.10 -14.46
C GLY A 50 21.96 -2.78 -15.26
N VAL A 51 20.78 -2.14 -15.35
CA VAL A 51 19.62 -2.66 -16.09
C VAL A 51 19.97 -2.89 -17.57
N LYS A 52 20.65 -1.94 -18.22
CA LYS A 52 21.09 -2.10 -19.63
C LYS A 52 22.01 -3.30 -19.83
N LYS A 53 22.82 -3.68 -18.83
CA LYS A 53 23.77 -4.78 -18.89
C LYS A 53 23.20 -6.12 -18.46
N MET A 54 21.99 -6.18 -17.90
CA MET A 54 21.35 -7.44 -17.51
C MET A 54 21.35 -8.44 -18.67
N LYS A 55 21.58 -9.69 -18.34
CA LYS A 55 21.52 -10.82 -19.28
C LYS A 55 20.11 -11.41 -19.34
N SER A 56 19.46 -11.53 -18.16
CA SER A 56 18.08 -11.97 -18.05
C SER A 56 17.10 -10.85 -18.43
N LYS A 57 15.91 -11.24 -18.82
CA LYS A 57 14.78 -10.32 -19.00
C LYS A 57 13.93 -10.27 -17.75
N LEU A 58 13.39 -9.08 -17.49
CA LEU A 58 12.33 -8.87 -16.53
C LEU A 58 10.99 -9.19 -17.20
N PHE A 59 10.05 -9.75 -16.47
CA PHE A 59 8.71 -10.05 -16.96
C PHE A 59 7.71 -9.07 -16.36
N ILE A 60 6.93 -8.39 -17.19
CA ILE A 60 5.85 -7.51 -16.73
C ILE A 60 4.50 -8.11 -17.09
N GLU A 61 3.66 -8.26 -16.08
CA GLU A 61 2.25 -8.60 -16.21
C GLU A 61 1.40 -7.35 -16.04
N SER A 62 0.62 -6.98 -17.06
CA SER A 62 -0.25 -5.81 -17.02
C SER A 62 -1.72 -6.12 -16.77
N VAL A 63 -2.07 -7.38 -16.56
CA VAL A 63 -3.41 -7.90 -16.25
C VAL A 63 -4.55 -7.37 -17.15
N GLY A 64 -4.22 -6.94 -18.36
CA GLY A 64 -5.17 -6.28 -19.25
C GLY A 64 -5.56 -4.86 -18.84
N GLY A 65 -4.73 -4.22 -18.01
CA GLY A 65 -4.89 -2.83 -17.56
C GLY A 65 -4.21 -1.82 -18.49
N CYS A 66 -4.09 -0.57 -18.03
CA CYS A 66 -3.58 0.56 -18.82
C CYS A 66 -2.05 0.68 -18.87
N ALA A 67 -1.30 -0.18 -18.19
CA ALA A 67 0.16 -0.07 -17.98
C ALA A 67 0.95 0.04 -19.29
N TYR A 68 0.74 -0.89 -20.22
CA TYR A 68 1.56 -1.04 -21.42
C TYR A 68 1.64 0.24 -22.26
N ARG A 69 0.52 0.92 -22.44
CA ARG A 69 0.40 2.09 -23.32
C ARG A 69 1.34 3.24 -22.94
N THR A 70 1.56 3.46 -21.66
CA THR A 70 2.41 4.55 -21.16
C THR A 70 3.80 4.04 -20.77
N LEU A 71 3.86 2.95 -20.01
CA LEU A 71 5.11 2.42 -19.49
C LEU A 71 6.07 1.99 -20.62
N SER A 72 5.57 1.35 -21.70
CA SER A 72 6.42 0.95 -22.82
C SER A 72 7.18 2.14 -23.44
N ARG A 73 6.52 3.30 -23.57
CA ARG A 73 7.14 4.54 -24.07
C ARG A 73 8.15 5.13 -23.09
N VAL A 74 7.84 5.07 -21.79
CA VAL A 74 8.76 5.52 -20.73
C VAL A 74 10.04 4.67 -20.78
N LEU A 75 9.91 3.34 -20.81
CA LEU A 75 11.05 2.43 -20.86
C LEU A 75 11.88 2.60 -22.14
N ASP A 76 11.24 2.85 -23.28
CA ASP A 76 11.92 3.16 -24.54
C ASP A 76 12.75 4.45 -24.44
N LYS A 77 12.16 5.54 -23.93
CA LYS A 77 12.86 6.81 -23.71
C LYS A 77 13.98 6.74 -22.65
N LEU A 78 13.89 5.78 -21.72
CA LEU A 78 14.96 5.47 -20.76
C LEU A 78 16.03 4.55 -21.36
N GLY A 79 15.80 3.97 -22.54
CA GLY A 79 16.72 3.08 -23.24
C GLY A 79 16.88 1.71 -22.58
N ILE A 80 15.81 1.17 -21.99
CA ILE A 80 15.77 -0.13 -21.30
C ILE A 80 14.60 -1.01 -21.76
N ALA A 81 13.82 -0.63 -22.76
CA ALA A 81 12.63 -1.37 -23.19
C ALA A 81 12.93 -2.82 -23.63
N ASP A 82 14.10 -3.07 -24.20
CA ASP A 82 14.54 -4.40 -24.63
C ASP A 82 14.78 -5.39 -23.48
N LYS A 83 14.82 -4.90 -22.23
CA LYS A 83 15.01 -5.72 -21.02
C LYS A 83 13.72 -6.35 -20.50
N TYR A 84 12.57 -6.02 -21.07
CA TYR A 84 11.28 -6.48 -20.58
C TYR A 84 10.58 -7.41 -21.57
N ALA A 85 10.03 -8.48 -21.03
CA ALA A 85 9.01 -9.29 -21.68
C ALA A 85 7.64 -8.92 -21.07
N TRP A 86 6.59 -8.96 -21.88
CA TRP A 86 5.28 -8.49 -21.48
C TRP A 86 4.21 -9.56 -21.61
N ASN A 87 3.21 -9.53 -20.72
CA ASN A 87 2.02 -10.36 -20.80
C ASN A 87 0.77 -9.50 -20.63
N ASN A 88 -0.36 -9.98 -21.16
CA ASN A 88 -1.69 -9.38 -21.06
C ASN A 88 -1.72 -7.87 -21.34
N ILE A 89 -1.06 -7.44 -22.44
CA ILE A 89 -0.90 -6.02 -22.81
C ILE A 89 -2.13 -5.39 -23.44
N GLU A 90 -3.07 -6.20 -23.93
CA GLU A 90 -4.32 -5.73 -24.53
C GLU A 90 -5.28 -5.28 -23.41
N GLU A 91 -5.75 -4.03 -23.51
CA GLU A 91 -6.70 -3.49 -22.55
C GLU A 91 -8.02 -4.29 -22.58
N ASP A 92 -8.38 -4.90 -21.47
CA ASP A 92 -9.61 -5.66 -21.31
C ASP A 92 -10.42 -5.10 -20.13
N PRO A 93 -11.65 -4.61 -20.34
CA PRO A 93 -12.47 -4.06 -19.26
C PRO A 93 -12.85 -5.10 -18.19
N PHE A 94 -12.67 -6.38 -18.47
CA PHE A 94 -12.87 -7.48 -17.53
C PHE A 94 -11.56 -8.08 -17.02
N PHE A 95 -10.41 -7.50 -17.35
CA PHE A 95 -9.07 -7.94 -16.93
C PHE A 95 -8.85 -9.43 -17.16
N HIS A 96 -9.21 -9.93 -18.35
CA HIS A 96 -9.18 -11.35 -18.73
C HIS A 96 -9.91 -12.27 -17.73
N SER A 97 -10.90 -11.75 -17.01
CA SER A 97 -11.62 -12.42 -15.91
C SER A 97 -10.71 -12.89 -14.76
N ILE A 98 -9.52 -12.27 -14.61
CA ILE A 98 -8.56 -12.60 -13.56
C ILE A 98 -9.23 -12.41 -12.19
N GLY A 99 -9.16 -13.47 -11.36
CA GLY A 99 -9.69 -13.47 -9.99
C GLY A 99 -11.21 -13.39 -9.84
N LYS A 100 -12.00 -13.48 -10.94
CA LYS A 100 -13.46 -13.26 -10.89
C LYS A 100 -14.31 -14.52 -10.92
N TYR A 101 -13.80 -15.63 -11.45
CA TYR A 101 -14.57 -16.87 -11.58
C TYR A 101 -13.78 -18.05 -11.03
N ASP A 102 -14.46 -18.86 -10.26
CA ASP A 102 -13.98 -20.17 -9.83
C ASP A 102 -15.06 -21.23 -10.13
N THR A 103 -14.73 -22.48 -10.00
CA THR A 103 -15.66 -23.59 -10.15
C THR A 103 -15.92 -24.20 -8.77
N ASP A 104 -17.17 -24.21 -8.35
CA ASP A 104 -17.55 -24.86 -7.09
C ASP A 104 -17.32 -26.39 -7.18
N PRO A 105 -17.34 -27.13 -6.05
CA PRO A 105 -17.16 -28.59 -6.05
C PRO A 105 -18.19 -29.36 -6.88
N LYS A 106 -19.29 -28.70 -7.31
CA LYS A 106 -20.33 -29.27 -8.18
C LYS A 106 -20.12 -28.96 -9.66
N GLY A 107 -19.03 -28.22 -9.99
CA GLY A 107 -18.69 -27.82 -11.36
C GLY A 107 -19.42 -26.58 -11.87
N ASN A 108 -20.11 -25.83 -11.02
CA ASN A 108 -20.76 -24.58 -11.42
C ASN A 108 -19.75 -23.44 -11.36
N LYS A 109 -19.81 -22.52 -12.34
CA LYS A 109 -19.05 -21.28 -12.24
C LYS A 109 -19.64 -20.42 -11.11
N VAL A 110 -18.81 -20.11 -10.12
CA VAL A 110 -19.14 -19.21 -9.01
C VAL A 110 -18.37 -17.92 -9.21
N PHE A 111 -19.07 -16.80 -9.12
CA PHE A 111 -18.45 -15.49 -9.21
C PHE A 111 -17.86 -15.15 -7.84
N TYR A 112 -16.55 -14.92 -7.81
CA TYR A 112 -15.85 -14.35 -6.67
C TYR A 112 -15.30 -13.00 -7.09
N ASP A 113 -15.66 -11.94 -6.36
CA ASP A 113 -15.09 -10.61 -6.60
C ASP A 113 -13.75 -10.48 -5.86
N TYR A 114 -12.76 -11.24 -6.33
CA TYR A 114 -11.41 -11.09 -5.83
C TYR A 114 -10.83 -9.77 -6.31
N SER A 115 -10.09 -9.11 -5.42
CA SER A 115 -9.22 -8.00 -5.81
C SER A 115 -8.24 -8.43 -6.91
N VAL A 116 -7.95 -7.54 -7.86
CA VAL A 116 -6.91 -7.76 -8.88
C VAL A 116 -5.48 -7.56 -8.28
N ASP A 117 -5.37 -7.52 -6.97
CA ASP A 117 -4.12 -7.49 -6.22
C ASP A 117 -3.56 -8.92 -6.14
N ALA A 118 -2.38 -9.12 -6.72
CA ALA A 118 -1.75 -10.42 -6.84
C ALA A 118 -1.25 -10.99 -5.50
N THR A 119 -1.17 -10.18 -4.45
CA THR A 119 -0.77 -10.62 -3.10
C THR A 119 -1.93 -11.14 -2.26
N VAL A 120 -3.17 -11.01 -2.73
CA VAL A 120 -4.35 -11.49 -2.00
C VAL A 120 -4.36 -13.01 -1.92
N ILE A 121 -4.47 -13.52 -0.71
CA ILE A 121 -4.62 -14.94 -0.42
C ILE A 121 -6.09 -15.24 -0.10
N ALA A 122 -6.67 -16.21 -0.80
CA ALA A 122 -7.98 -16.75 -0.52
C ALA A 122 -7.86 -18.17 0.08
N LYS A 123 -8.96 -18.68 0.67
CA LYS A 123 -9.04 -20.05 1.21
C LYS A 123 -10.09 -20.84 0.44
N ARG A 124 -9.73 -22.03 0.00
CA ARG A 124 -10.68 -22.99 -0.55
C ARG A 124 -11.56 -23.58 0.57
N PRO A 125 -12.68 -24.24 0.23
CA PRO A 125 -13.54 -24.87 1.24
C PRO A 125 -12.87 -25.93 2.12
N ASP A 126 -11.80 -26.56 1.65
CA ASP A 126 -10.96 -27.51 2.38
C ASP A 126 -9.89 -26.85 3.26
N GLY A 127 -9.78 -25.51 3.21
CA GLY A 127 -8.83 -24.73 3.99
C GLY A 127 -7.50 -24.43 3.26
N GLU A 128 -7.30 -24.96 2.04
CA GLU A 128 -6.12 -24.65 1.24
C GLU A 128 -6.07 -23.14 0.92
N LYS A 129 -4.91 -22.53 1.17
CA LYS A 129 -4.62 -21.14 0.80
C LYS A 129 -4.15 -21.09 -0.66
N PHE A 130 -4.63 -20.14 -1.43
CA PHE A 130 -4.21 -19.94 -2.80
C PHE A 130 -4.21 -18.46 -3.19
N PHE A 131 -3.53 -18.12 -4.28
CA PHE A 131 -3.48 -16.77 -4.83
C PHE A 131 -4.41 -16.67 -6.07
N PRO A 132 -5.63 -16.13 -5.95
CA PRO A 132 -6.61 -16.15 -7.04
C PRO A 132 -6.10 -15.52 -8.33
N VAL A 133 -5.40 -14.37 -8.24
CA VAL A 133 -4.85 -13.67 -9.40
C VAL A 133 -3.74 -14.49 -10.05
N ILE A 134 -2.77 -14.96 -9.26
CA ILE A 134 -1.61 -15.73 -9.74
C ILE A 134 -2.07 -17.04 -10.41
N GLU A 135 -3.03 -17.72 -9.83
CA GLU A 135 -3.59 -18.95 -10.41
C GLU A 135 -4.33 -18.66 -11.73
N SER A 136 -5.12 -17.58 -11.78
CA SER A 136 -5.81 -17.15 -13.01
C SER A 136 -4.85 -16.77 -14.15
N LEU A 137 -3.62 -16.33 -13.81
CA LEU A 137 -2.57 -15.99 -14.78
C LEU A 137 -1.88 -17.23 -15.37
N HIS A 138 -2.12 -18.43 -14.84
CA HIS A 138 -1.52 -19.69 -15.29
C HIS A 138 0.02 -19.63 -15.39
N TYR A 139 0.68 -19.10 -14.37
CA TYR A 139 2.14 -18.91 -14.38
C TYR A 139 2.93 -20.21 -14.48
N ASP A 140 2.36 -21.35 -14.09
CA ASP A 140 2.90 -22.67 -14.38
C ASP A 140 3.19 -22.88 -15.88
N LYS A 141 2.39 -22.29 -16.77
CA LYS A 141 2.52 -22.35 -18.22
C LYS A 141 3.26 -21.14 -18.79
N VAL A 142 2.88 -19.93 -18.36
CA VAL A 142 3.42 -18.68 -18.90
C VAL A 142 4.90 -18.54 -18.60
N LEU A 143 5.34 -19.01 -17.43
CA LEU A 143 6.74 -18.92 -16.99
C LEU A 143 7.55 -20.20 -17.27
N ALA A 144 7.01 -21.17 -18.02
CA ALA A 144 7.67 -22.45 -18.28
C ALA A 144 9.08 -22.29 -18.87
N ASP A 145 9.25 -21.36 -19.81
CA ASP A 145 10.51 -21.10 -20.51
C ASP A 145 11.45 -20.10 -19.80
N TYR A 146 11.05 -19.59 -18.62
CA TYR A 146 11.87 -18.61 -17.89
C TYR A 146 12.76 -19.31 -16.85
N SER A 147 13.99 -18.82 -16.73
CA SER A 147 15.01 -19.39 -15.85
C SER A 147 14.93 -18.89 -14.41
N LEU A 148 15.63 -19.59 -13.51
CA LEU A 148 15.90 -19.11 -12.15
C LEU A 148 16.47 -17.68 -12.18
N GLY A 149 16.08 -16.87 -11.23
CA GLY A 149 16.47 -15.47 -11.11
C GLY A 149 15.59 -14.50 -11.91
N THR A 150 14.68 -14.98 -12.77
CA THR A 150 13.73 -14.09 -13.48
C THR A 150 12.83 -13.39 -12.50
N VAL A 151 12.83 -12.05 -12.52
CA VAL A 151 11.93 -11.21 -11.73
C VAL A 151 10.65 -10.94 -12.52
N VAL A 152 9.53 -11.14 -11.86
CA VAL A 152 8.17 -10.93 -12.38
C VAL A 152 7.54 -9.75 -11.66
N LEU A 153 7.07 -8.78 -12.41
CA LEU A 153 6.53 -7.51 -11.95
C LEU A 153 5.05 -7.44 -12.37
N ILE A 154 4.14 -7.57 -11.42
CA ILE A 154 2.70 -7.59 -11.69
C ILE A 154 2.11 -6.24 -11.28
N THR A 155 1.50 -5.53 -12.23
CA THR A 155 0.81 -4.27 -11.95
C THR A 155 -0.68 -4.51 -11.84
N ASP A 156 -1.35 -3.68 -11.07
CA ASP A 156 -2.81 -3.65 -11.07
C ASP A 156 -3.36 -2.90 -12.31
N PRO A 157 -4.70 -2.95 -12.56
CA PRO A 157 -5.27 -2.45 -13.81
C PRO A 157 -5.04 -0.97 -14.09
N ASP A 158 -5.04 -0.11 -13.09
CA ASP A 158 -4.81 1.35 -13.22
C ASP A 158 -3.34 1.74 -13.03
N HIS A 159 -2.45 0.75 -12.88
CA HIS A 159 -1.01 0.88 -12.84
C HIS A 159 -0.49 1.76 -11.70
N ASP A 160 -1.11 1.67 -10.54
CA ASP A 160 -0.69 2.43 -9.36
C ASP A 160 -0.04 1.56 -8.27
N ARG A 161 -0.15 0.22 -8.36
CA ARG A 161 0.44 -0.77 -7.43
C ARG A 161 1.37 -1.74 -8.15
N LEU A 162 2.29 -2.32 -7.37
CA LEU A 162 3.24 -3.31 -7.86
C LEU A 162 3.34 -4.49 -6.90
N THR A 163 3.20 -5.70 -7.44
CA THR A 163 3.63 -6.95 -6.81
C THR A 163 4.95 -7.39 -7.44
N VAL A 164 5.90 -7.78 -6.60
CA VAL A 164 7.20 -8.27 -7.01
C VAL A 164 7.29 -9.75 -6.72
N CYS A 165 7.73 -10.52 -7.71
CA CYS A 165 7.90 -11.97 -7.61
C CYS A 165 9.25 -12.35 -8.23
N GLN A 166 9.78 -13.53 -7.89
CA GLN A 166 10.98 -14.06 -8.54
C GLN A 166 10.87 -15.58 -8.71
N ILE A 167 11.39 -16.10 -9.82
CA ILE A 167 11.56 -17.53 -10.00
C ILE A 167 12.82 -17.96 -9.23
N GLU A 168 12.61 -18.77 -8.18
CA GLU A 168 13.68 -19.31 -7.35
C GLU A 168 13.73 -20.84 -7.36
N ALA A 169 14.80 -21.42 -6.83
CA ALA A 169 14.92 -22.86 -6.71
C ALA A 169 13.94 -23.39 -5.64
N ALA A 170 13.27 -24.51 -5.92
CA ALA A 170 12.34 -25.13 -4.98
C ALA A 170 13.01 -25.51 -3.64
N GLY A 171 14.34 -25.76 -3.65
CA GLY A 171 15.12 -26.00 -2.44
C GLY A 171 15.16 -24.83 -1.43
N ASN A 172 14.74 -23.62 -1.84
CA ASN A 172 14.67 -22.46 -0.95
C ASN A 172 13.42 -22.44 -0.05
N SER A 173 12.42 -23.30 -0.31
CA SER A 173 11.14 -23.31 0.44
C SER A 173 11.28 -23.24 1.96
N PRO A 174 12.17 -24.03 2.62
CA PRO A 174 12.26 -23.98 4.09
C PRO A 174 12.71 -22.61 4.61
N MET A 175 13.61 -21.94 3.89
CA MET A 175 14.06 -20.58 4.22
C MET A 175 12.90 -19.56 4.03
N LEU A 176 12.14 -19.68 2.95
CA LEU A 176 11.01 -18.79 2.68
C LEU A 176 9.94 -18.90 3.75
N GLU A 177 9.61 -20.13 4.18
CA GLU A 177 8.65 -20.39 5.26
C GLU A 177 9.09 -19.78 6.60
N GLU A 178 10.37 -19.88 6.93
CA GLU A 178 10.94 -19.30 8.16
C GLU A 178 10.78 -17.77 8.21
N TYR A 179 10.85 -17.11 7.04
CA TYR A 179 10.76 -15.65 6.93
C TYR A 179 9.39 -15.16 6.45
N GLY A 180 8.40 -16.03 6.33
CA GLY A 180 7.04 -15.67 5.92
C GLY A 180 6.94 -15.15 4.50
N ILE A 181 7.84 -15.59 3.62
CA ILE A 181 7.81 -15.25 2.19
C ILE A 181 6.91 -16.26 1.48
N SER A 182 5.86 -15.77 0.84
CA SER A 182 4.92 -16.63 0.13
C SER A 182 5.49 -17.13 -1.19
N TYR A 183 5.10 -18.33 -1.60
CA TYR A 183 5.49 -18.89 -2.90
C TYR A 183 4.43 -19.85 -3.44
N ILE A 184 4.49 -20.11 -4.74
CA ILE A 184 3.77 -21.19 -5.41
C ILE A 184 4.76 -22.09 -6.15
N GLN A 185 4.41 -23.37 -6.28
CA GLN A 185 5.19 -24.32 -7.07
C GLN A 185 4.93 -24.08 -8.56
N LEU A 186 6.00 -23.94 -9.36
CA LEU A 186 5.93 -23.89 -10.83
C LEU A 186 6.15 -25.28 -11.42
N ASP A 187 7.18 -26.01 -10.95
CA ASP A 187 7.51 -27.38 -11.32
C ASP A 187 8.36 -28.04 -10.21
N GLU A 188 8.96 -29.21 -10.49
CA GLU A 188 9.74 -29.97 -9.47
C GLU A 188 10.95 -29.18 -8.93
N ASP A 189 11.56 -28.33 -9.73
CA ASP A 189 12.81 -27.62 -9.41
C ASP A 189 12.61 -26.13 -9.11
N ARG A 190 11.46 -25.53 -9.49
CA ARG A 190 11.23 -24.09 -9.46
C ARG A 190 9.97 -23.69 -8.71
N ILE A 191 10.09 -22.61 -7.98
CA ILE A 191 8.99 -21.91 -7.32
C ILE A 191 8.94 -20.46 -7.80
N LEU A 192 7.79 -19.82 -7.67
CA LEU A 192 7.63 -18.38 -7.82
C LEU A 192 7.40 -17.79 -6.42
N THR A 193 8.34 -16.99 -5.92
CA THR A 193 8.14 -16.21 -4.70
C THR A 193 7.17 -15.07 -4.97
N ILE A 194 6.36 -14.70 -3.98
CA ILE A 194 5.39 -13.62 -4.05
C ILE A 194 5.61 -12.75 -2.82
N ASP A 195 6.37 -11.66 -3.01
CA ASP A 195 6.65 -10.74 -1.93
C ASP A 195 5.39 -9.94 -1.58
N SER A 196 5.07 -9.84 -0.29
CA SER A 196 4.06 -8.87 0.16
C SER A 196 4.52 -7.45 -0.19
N ALA A 197 3.58 -6.51 -0.30
CA ALA A 197 3.94 -5.12 -0.58
C ALA A 197 4.94 -4.56 0.44
N THR A 198 4.81 -4.96 1.70
CA THR A 198 5.70 -4.54 2.77
C THR A 198 7.11 -5.12 2.64
N GLN A 199 7.25 -6.37 2.22
CA GLN A 199 8.53 -7.03 1.92
C GLN A 199 9.19 -6.41 0.69
N ALA A 200 8.45 -6.33 -0.43
CA ALA A 200 8.94 -5.74 -1.67
C ALA A 200 9.42 -4.30 -1.45
N PHE A 201 8.63 -3.46 -0.79
CA PHE A 201 8.99 -2.06 -0.60
C PHE A 201 10.15 -1.87 0.37
N LEU A 202 10.29 -2.71 1.39
CA LEU A 202 11.48 -2.70 2.25
C LEU A 202 12.76 -2.92 1.41
N MET A 203 12.73 -3.86 0.48
CA MET A 203 13.86 -4.09 -0.44
C MET A 203 14.12 -2.87 -1.33
N LEU A 204 13.07 -2.28 -1.92
CA LEU A 204 13.19 -1.12 -2.80
C LEU A 204 13.72 0.12 -2.06
N ILE A 205 13.21 0.38 -0.85
CA ILE A 205 13.67 1.51 -0.02
C ILE A 205 15.14 1.33 0.37
N ASN A 206 15.51 0.14 0.83
CA ASN A 206 16.90 -0.19 1.20
C ASN A 206 17.85 -0.02 0.01
N TYR A 207 17.46 -0.52 -1.15
CA TYR A 207 18.24 -0.37 -2.37
C TYR A 207 18.37 1.09 -2.78
N ARG A 208 17.28 1.87 -2.74
CA ARG A 208 17.31 3.31 -3.02
C ARG A 208 18.28 4.06 -2.12
N VAL A 209 18.30 3.75 -0.83
CA VAL A 209 19.25 4.35 0.11
C VAL A 209 20.69 3.94 -0.20
N LYS A 210 20.94 2.67 -0.56
CA LYS A 210 22.26 2.21 -1.02
C LYS A 210 22.70 2.97 -2.28
N GLN A 211 21.81 3.19 -3.26
CA GLN A 211 22.10 4.02 -4.44
C GLN A 211 22.46 5.47 -4.08
N LEU A 212 21.68 6.12 -3.22
CA LEU A 212 21.95 7.50 -2.80
C LEU A 212 23.26 7.64 -2.03
N LYS A 213 23.62 6.65 -1.22
CA LYS A 213 24.91 6.59 -0.54
C LYS A 213 26.06 6.43 -1.53
N ALA A 214 25.93 5.55 -2.53
CA ALA A 214 26.92 5.35 -3.57
C ALA A 214 27.15 6.60 -4.43
N LEU A 215 26.08 7.37 -4.68
CA LEU A 215 26.16 8.67 -5.39
C LEU A 215 26.65 9.83 -4.50
N GLY A 216 26.92 9.60 -3.22
CA GLY A 216 27.30 10.65 -2.27
C GLY A 216 26.17 11.64 -1.93
N LYS A 217 24.92 11.34 -2.30
CA LYS A 217 23.77 12.26 -2.18
C LYS A 217 22.96 12.07 -0.88
N PHE A 218 23.08 10.93 -0.22
CA PHE A 218 22.24 10.60 0.94
C PHE A 218 22.28 11.65 2.04
N LYS A 219 23.45 12.21 2.32
CA LYS A 219 23.69 13.18 3.40
C LYS A 219 23.43 14.64 3.02
N ASN A 220 23.07 14.93 1.77
CA ASN A 220 22.84 16.31 1.30
C ASN A 220 21.63 16.96 1.96
N HIS A 221 20.67 16.15 2.39
CA HIS A 221 19.42 16.60 3.01
C HIS A 221 19.03 15.66 4.14
N PRO A 222 18.31 16.14 5.16
CA PRO A 222 17.56 15.28 6.08
C PRO A 222 16.60 14.39 5.30
N ARG A 223 16.41 13.15 5.77
CA ARG A 223 15.60 12.14 5.08
C ARG A 223 14.40 11.74 5.91
N PHE A 224 13.28 11.59 5.24
CA PHE A 224 12.07 11.09 5.88
C PHE A 224 11.29 10.16 4.94
N MET A 225 10.39 9.39 5.55
CA MET A 225 9.42 8.57 4.86
C MET A 225 8.03 8.79 5.45
N ILE A 226 7.00 8.50 4.66
CA ILE A 226 5.60 8.57 5.08
C ILE A 226 5.00 7.18 4.87
N LYS A 227 4.31 6.64 5.88
CA LYS A 227 3.63 5.35 5.75
C LYS A 227 2.27 5.39 6.41
N THR A 228 1.36 4.53 5.94
CA THR A 228 0.09 4.30 6.60
C THR A 228 0.29 3.51 7.89
N THR A 229 -0.60 3.68 8.87
CA THR A 229 -0.54 2.97 10.15
C THR A 229 -0.64 1.46 10.00
N ALA A 230 -1.35 0.98 8.98
CA ALA A 230 -1.48 -0.43 8.64
C ALA A 230 -0.22 -1.06 8.01
N SER A 231 0.79 -0.24 7.66
CA SER A 231 2.05 -0.73 7.07
C SER A 231 2.99 -1.30 8.14
N ALA A 232 3.88 -2.21 7.70
CA ALA A 232 4.73 -3.02 8.57
C ALA A 232 5.61 -2.23 9.55
N LEU A 233 5.83 -2.82 10.74
CA LEU A 233 6.79 -2.31 11.74
C LEU A 233 8.24 -2.45 11.26
N SER A 234 8.54 -3.41 10.38
CA SER A 234 9.88 -3.57 9.80
C SER A 234 10.38 -2.30 9.12
N TRP A 235 9.48 -1.48 8.56
CA TRP A 235 9.86 -0.18 7.96
C TRP A 235 10.29 0.84 9.02
N ASP A 236 9.65 0.85 10.20
CA ASP A 236 10.04 1.73 11.31
C ASP A 236 11.41 1.34 11.88
N GLU A 237 11.64 0.03 12.07
CA GLU A 237 12.91 -0.49 12.58
C GLU A 237 14.04 -0.20 11.59
N TRP A 238 13.81 -0.43 10.30
CA TRP A 238 14.75 -0.10 9.25
C TRP A 238 15.04 1.40 9.17
N ALA A 239 14.02 2.25 9.20
CA ALA A 239 14.17 3.70 9.16
C ALA A 239 14.99 4.21 10.36
N LYS A 240 14.73 3.66 11.55
CA LYS A 240 15.49 3.96 12.77
C LYS A 240 16.98 3.61 12.61
N ALA A 241 17.30 2.43 12.05
CA ALA A 241 18.69 2.01 11.80
C ALA A 241 19.42 2.95 10.82
N HIS A 242 18.69 3.60 9.90
CA HIS A 242 19.23 4.53 8.93
C HIS A 242 19.13 6.01 9.33
N GLY A 243 18.57 6.34 10.50
CA GLY A 243 18.36 7.72 10.95
C GLY A 243 17.34 8.49 10.09
N ILE A 244 16.40 7.78 9.47
CA ILE A 244 15.32 8.34 8.66
C ILE A 244 14.10 8.58 9.55
N LYS A 245 13.49 9.77 9.42
CA LYS A 245 12.26 10.10 10.16
C LYS A 245 11.05 9.44 9.52
N VAL A 246 10.14 8.90 10.33
CA VAL A 246 8.88 8.28 9.86
C VAL A 246 7.71 9.16 10.26
N VAL A 247 6.82 9.44 9.32
CA VAL A 247 5.54 10.12 9.56
C VAL A 247 4.42 9.12 9.31
N ASN A 248 3.68 8.77 10.35
CA ASN A 248 2.55 7.84 10.26
C ASN A 248 1.27 8.60 9.91
N VAL A 249 0.52 8.09 8.94
CA VAL A 249 -0.74 8.68 8.47
C VAL A 249 -1.87 7.65 8.49
N PRO A 250 -3.15 8.08 8.50
CA PRO A 250 -4.26 7.16 8.26
C PRO A 250 -4.11 6.41 6.93
N VAL A 251 -4.79 5.27 6.82
CA VAL A 251 -4.78 4.51 5.55
C VAL A 251 -5.40 5.33 4.42
N GLY A 252 -4.71 5.34 3.29
CA GLY A 252 -5.10 6.03 2.06
C GLY A 252 -4.02 6.98 1.55
N PHE A 253 -3.68 6.86 0.26
CA PHE A 253 -2.57 7.60 -0.34
C PHE A 253 -2.77 9.13 -0.30
N LYS A 254 -4.03 9.59 -0.26
CA LYS A 254 -4.37 11.01 -0.06
C LYS A 254 -3.73 11.59 1.21
N GLU A 255 -3.57 10.79 2.27
CA GLU A 255 -2.98 11.24 3.54
C GLU A 255 -1.45 11.39 3.43
N ILE A 256 -0.81 10.50 2.66
CA ILE A 256 0.61 10.64 2.28
C ILE A 256 0.78 11.95 1.49
N ALA A 257 -0.06 12.18 0.48
CA ALA A 257 -0.04 13.41 -0.31
C ALA A 257 -0.28 14.68 0.53
N ASN A 258 -1.12 14.60 1.57
CA ASN A 258 -1.37 15.73 2.49
C ASN A 258 -0.12 16.10 3.28
N ILE A 259 0.61 15.13 3.83
CA ILE A 259 1.90 15.40 4.50
C ILE A 259 2.92 16.00 3.52
N MET A 260 3.00 15.47 2.30
CA MET A 260 3.88 16.04 1.27
C MET A 260 3.56 17.52 1.00
N LYS A 261 2.27 17.88 0.88
CA LYS A 261 1.83 19.28 0.74
C LYS A 261 2.27 20.15 1.92
N LYS A 262 2.10 19.65 3.15
CA LYS A 262 2.52 20.36 4.38
C LYS A 262 4.02 20.65 4.38
N VAL A 263 4.83 19.66 4.00
CA VAL A 263 6.29 19.80 3.88
C VAL A 263 6.66 20.84 2.82
N GLU A 264 6.09 20.72 1.61
CA GLU A 264 6.36 21.63 0.50
C GLU A 264 5.98 23.08 0.82
N LEU A 265 4.85 23.27 1.50
CA LEU A 265 4.40 24.60 1.90
C LEU A 265 5.36 25.25 2.92
N GLN A 266 5.83 24.48 3.91
CA GLN A 266 6.80 25.00 4.87
C GLN A 266 8.14 25.34 4.22
N ILE A 267 8.64 24.48 3.30
CA ILE A 267 9.85 24.77 2.52
C ILE A 267 9.67 26.06 1.68
N LYS A 268 8.50 26.25 1.07
CA LYS A 268 8.19 27.45 0.26
C LYS A 268 8.18 28.72 1.12
N ASN A 269 7.52 28.67 2.28
CA ASN A 269 7.29 29.82 3.13
C ASN A 269 8.55 30.22 3.94
N ASN A 270 9.35 29.23 4.33
CA ASN A 270 10.60 29.46 5.08
C ASN A 270 11.69 28.45 4.64
N PRO A 271 12.40 28.72 3.54
CA PRO A 271 13.39 27.79 2.99
C PRO A 271 14.55 27.44 3.93
N GLU A 272 14.88 28.30 4.87
CA GLU A 272 15.96 28.10 5.86
C GLU A 272 15.44 27.55 7.20
N GLY A 273 14.13 27.38 7.33
CA GLY A 273 13.49 26.90 8.56
C GLY A 273 13.42 25.38 8.65
N GLU A 274 13.29 24.90 9.88
CA GLU A 274 12.98 23.50 10.14
C GLU A 274 11.54 23.20 9.74
N VAL A 275 11.33 22.06 9.11
CA VAL A 275 10.01 21.54 8.74
C VAL A 275 9.52 20.61 9.84
N VAL A 276 8.34 20.90 10.39
CA VAL A 276 7.71 20.11 11.45
C VAL A 276 6.31 19.69 10.98
N VAL A 277 5.98 18.42 11.10
CA VAL A 277 4.65 17.88 10.77
C VAL A 277 4.15 17.02 11.92
N ASP A 278 2.84 17.02 12.13
CA ASP A 278 2.20 16.12 13.09
C ASP A 278 1.82 14.81 12.40
N ASP A 279 2.08 13.67 13.05
CA ASP A 279 1.61 12.36 12.62
C ASP A 279 0.19 12.07 13.17
N VAL A 280 -0.44 10.99 12.69
CA VAL A 280 -1.78 10.61 13.15
C VAL A 280 -1.82 10.19 14.62
N PHE A 281 -0.69 9.81 15.20
CA PHE A 281 -0.58 9.48 16.62
C PHE A 281 -0.46 10.71 17.52
N GLY A 282 -0.42 11.91 16.94
CA GLY A 282 -0.28 13.17 17.64
C GLY A 282 1.16 13.54 18.00
N ASN A 283 2.16 12.90 17.38
CA ASN A 283 3.56 13.26 17.58
C ASN A 283 3.95 14.36 16.59
N SER A 284 4.62 15.40 17.07
CA SER A 284 5.26 16.41 16.21
C SER A 284 6.64 15.92 15.77
N ILE A 285 6.81 15.71 14.48
CA ILE A 285 8.03 15.17 13.87
C ILE A 285 8.83 16.29 13.21
N ASN A 286 9.98 16.59 13.74
CA ASN A 286 10.93 17.53 13.12
C ASN A 286 11.70 16.82 12.01
N LEU A 287 11.46 17.23 10.77
CA LEU A 287 12.07 16.68 9.56
C LEU A 287 13.40 17.37 9.19
N GLY A 288 13.77 18.47 9.87
CA GLY A 288 14.94 19.28 9.58
C GLY A 288 14.75 20.31 8.48
N VAL A 289 15.84 20.92 8.05
CA VAL A 289 15.84 21.97 7.00
C VAL A 289 15.91 21.33 5.61
N GLN A 290 15.04 21.75 4.70
CA GLN A 290 15.00 21.23 3.32
C GLN A 290 14.94 19.70 3.24
N PRO A 291 14.06 19.00 3.97
CA PRO A 291 14.01 17.54 3.99
C PRO A 291 13.63 16.98 2.60
N ARG A 292 14.06 15.75 2.31
CA ARG A 292 13.70 15.01 1.09
C ARG A 292 13.03 13.69 1.43
N LEU A 293 11.94 13.43 0.72
CA LEU A 293 11.21 12.18 0.82
C LEU A 293 12.06 11.04 0.24
N ILE A 294 12.26 9.97 0.99
CA ILE A 294 12.82 8.73 0.46
C ILE A 294 11.71 7.87 -0.13
N PHE A 295 10.59 7.78 0.60
CA PHE A 295 9.53 6.87 0.28
C PHE A 295 8.21 7.34 0.92
N GLY A 296 7.13 7.24 0.17
CA GLY A 296 5.75 7.29 0.67
C GLY A 296 5.01 6.05 0.19
N GLY A 297 4.41 5.27 1.10
CA GLY A 297 3.77 4.04 0.68
C GLY A 297 2.80 3.45 1.68
N GLU A 298 2.03 2.48 1.18
CA GLU A 298 0.98 1.78 1.90
C GLU A 298 1.10 0.25 1.71
N GLU A 299 0.53 -0.47 2.65
CA GLU A 299 0.52 -1.94 2.68
C GLU A 299 -0.18 -2.58 1.47
N SER A 300 -0.98 -1.80 0.74
CA SER A 300 -1.75 -2.25 -0.42
C SER A 300 -0.97 -2.28 -1.74
N GLY A 301 0.33 -2.00 -1.72
CA GLY A 301 1.19 -2.08 -2.91
C GLY A 301 1.38 -0.76 -3.66
N GLY A 302 0.83 0.35 -3.14
CA GLY A 302 1.03 1.69 -3.70
C GLY A 302 2.20 2.41 -3.07
N MET A 303 3.06 3.04 -3.89
CA MET A 303 4.20 3.81 -3.41
C MET A 303 4.57 4.99 -4.31
N ILE A 304 5.34 5.91 -3.75
CA ILE A 304 6.04 6.99 -4.44
C ILE A 304 7.43 7.18 -3.83
N MET A 305 8.41 7.53 -4.66
CA MET A 305 9.74 7.91 -4.20
C MET A 305 10.02 9.39 -4.48
N GLY A 306 10.77 10.01 -3.59
CA GLY A 306 11.13 11.40 -3.73
C GLY A 306 12.30 11.63 -4.70
N SER A 307 12.33 12.83 -5.27
CA SER A 307 13.46 13.32 -6.03
C SER A 307 14.49 14.01 -5.13
N GLU A 308 15.74 14.08 -5.56
CA GLU A 308 16.80 14.80 -4.85
C GLU A 308 16.62 16.32 -4.97
N ASP A 309 16.27 16.77 -6.16
CA ASP A 309 15.97 18.17 -6.42
C ASP A 309 14.45 18.39 -6.32
N LEU A 310 14.05 19.58 -5.86
CA LEU A 310 12.64 19.93 -5.88
C LEU A 310 12.14 20.02 -7.32
N ILE A 311 11.04 19.35 -7.60
CA ILE A 311 10.40 19.36 -8.91
C ILE A 311 9.71 20.72 -9.08
N GLU A 312 10.02 21.44 -10.15
CA GLU A 312 9.37 22.70 -10.44
C GLU A 312 8.32 22.50 -11.54
N SER A 313 7.06 22.80 -11.22
CA SER A 313 5.98 22.80 -12.22
C SER A 313 6.06 24.03 -13.13
N LEU A 314 5.38 23.98 -14.29
CA LEU A 314 5.28 25.11 -15.21
C LEU A 314 4.70 26.39 -14.54
N ALA A 315 3.94 26.22 -13.47
CA ALA A 315 3.41 27.34 -12.67
C ALA A 315 4.34 27.76 -11.52
N GLY A 316 5.60 27.29 -11.49
CA GLY A 316 6.60 27.63 -10.46
C GLY A 316 6.38 27.00 -9.09
N ARG A 317 5.48 26.01 -8.98
CA ARG A 317 5.31 25.24 -7.75
C ARG A 317 6.45 24.24 -7.61
N LYS A 318 7.05 24.17 -6.43
CA LYS A 318 8.09 23.20 -6.09
C LYS A 318 7.49 22.04 -5.28
N ALA A 319 7.78 20.81 -5.70
CA ALA A 319 7.30 19.58 -5.08
C ALA A 319 8.47 18.64 -4.72
N ILE A 320 8.31 17.84 -3.66
CA ILE A 320 9.31 16.85 -3.24
C ILE A 320 9.17 15.52 -3.98
N ALA A 321 7.98 15.23 -4.49
CA ALA A 321 7.65 14.08 -5.33
C ALA A 321 6.34 14.35 -6.08
N MET A 322 5.96 13.48 -7.02
CA MET A 322 4.58 13.40 -7.49
C MET A 322 3.66 13.00 -6.33
N ARG A 323 2.38 13.39 -6.39
CA ARG A 323 1.47 13.24 -5.24
C ARG A 323 0.49 12.09 -5.39
N GLU A 324 0.85 11.11 -6.20
CA GLU A 324 0.09 9.88 -6.37
C GLU A 324 1.04 8.69 -6.46
N LYS A 325 0.56 7.53 -6.11
CA LYS A 325 1.29 6.27 -6.20
C LYS A 325 1.62 5.93 -7.65
N SER A 326 2.75 5.26 -7.86
CA SER A 326 3.29 5.00 -9.20
C SER A 326 3.97 3.64 -9.28
N ALA A 327 3.34 2.68 -9.94
CA ALA A 327 3.98 1.42 -10.26
C ALA A 327 5.20 1.60 -11.18
N THR A 328 5.21 2.61 -12.04
CA THR A 328 6.37 2.91 -12.89
C THR A 328 7.64 3.18 -12.08
N GLU A 329 7.55 3.99 -11.01
CA GLU A 329 8.72 4.24 -10.16
C GLU A 329 9.17 2.97 -9.44
N ALA A 330 8.22 2.19 -8.92
CA ALA A 330 8.49 0.92 -8.28
C ALA A 330 9.17 -0.07 -9.25
N ILE A 331 8.69 -0.19 -10.49
CA ILE A 331 9.29 -1.02 -11.54
C ILE A 331 10.73 -0.61 -11.84
N ILE A 332 11.02 0.67 -11.97
CA ILE A 332 12.38 1.16 -12.27
C ILE A 332 13.35 0.81 -11.14
N VAL A 333 12.93 0.99 -9.90
CA VAL A 333 13.77 0.65 -8.74
C VAL A 333 13.92 -0.87 -8.60
N ALA A 334 12.84 -1.65 -8.77
CA ALA A 334 12.87 -3.10 -8.76
C ALA A 334 13.78 -3.66 -9.87
N SER A 335 13.72 -3.08 -11.08
CA SER A 335 14.60 -3.45 -12.19
C SER A 335 16.06 -3.17 -11.88
N SER A 336 16.35 -2.04 -11.25
CA SER A 336 17.71 -1.69 -10.84
C SER A 336 18.22 -2.60 -9.73
N LEU A 337 17.36 -2.99 -8.79
CA LEU A 337 17.66 -3.99 -7.78
C LEU A 337 17.90 -5.36 -8.41
N ALA A 338 17.02 -5.83 -9.29
CA ALA A 338 17.17 -7.09 -10.01
C ALA A 338 18.50 -7.17 -10.77
N ALA A 339 18.89 -6.08 -11.45
CA ALA A 339 20.18 -6.00 -12.14
C ALA A 339 21.37 -6.15 -11.17
N LYS A 340 21.27 -5.56 -9.97
CA LYS A 340 22.32 -5.68 -8.96
C LYS A 340 22.39 -7.09 -8.39
N LEU A 341 21.24 -7.71 -8.13
CA LEU A 341 21.19 -9.08 -7.62
C LEU A 341 21.67 -10.11 -8.63
N GLU A 342 21.37 -9.91 -9.94
CA GLU A 342 21.96 -10.73 -11.02
C GLU A 342 23.49 -10.64 -11.02
N GLU A 343 24.05 -9.43 -10.87
CA GLU A 343 25.50 -9.23 -10.76
C GLU A 343 26.10 -9.94 -9.54
N ASP A 344 25.39 -9.91 -8.41
CA ASP A 344 25.82 -10.47 -7.13
C ASP A 344 25.51 -11.99 -6.99
N ASN A 345 24.80 -12.58 -7.97
CA ASN A 345 24.24 -13.95 -7.94
C ASN A 345 23.39 -14.21 -6.67
N LYS A 346 22.51 -13.30 -6.36
CA LYS A 346 21.58 -13.36 -5.21
C LYS A 346 20.13 -13.32 -5.67
N THR A 347 19.25 -13.87 -4.83
CA THR A 347 17.80 -13.77 -5.00
C THR A 347 17.21 -12.59 -4.24
N LEU A 348 15.95 -12.25 -4.52
CA LEU A 348 15.21 -11.24 -3.77
C LEU A 348 15.02 -11.68 -2.31
N SER A 349 14.68 -12.96 -2.10
CA SER A 349 14.50 -13.50 -0.75
C SER A 349 15.79 -13.43 0.08
N GLU A 350 16.93 -13.81 -0.48
CA GLU A 350 18.23 -13.67 0.19
C GLU A 350 18.51 -12.19 0.54
N TYR A 351 18.21 -11.27 -0.36
CA TYR A 351 18.40 -9.84 -0.12
C TYR A 351 17.48 -9.30 0.98
N LEU A 352 16.22 -9.75 1.04
CA LEU A 352 15.30 -9.37 2.11
C LEU A 352 15.80 -9.86 3.48
N ILE A 353 16.28 -11.10 3.56
CA ILE A 353 16.84 -11.68 4.78
C ILE A 353 18.07 -10.89 5.24
N GLU A 354 18.97 -10.55 4.31
CA GLU A 354 20.12 -9.69 4.62
C GLU A 354 19.69 -8.33 5.21
N ILE A 355 18.60 -7.73 4.70
CA ILE A 355 18.08 -6.47 5.26
C ILE A 355 17.61 -6.67 6.70
N PHE A 356 16.91 -7.76 7.00
CA PHE A 356 16.48 -8.06 8.37
C PHE A 356 17.69 -8.18 9.32
N ASP A 357 18.70 -8.92 8.90
CA ASP A 357 19.89 -9.17 9.71
C ASP A 357 20.78 -7.91 9.88
N GLU A 358 21.08 -7.22 8.77
CA GLU A 358 21.92 -5.99 8.77
C GLU A 358 21.34 -4.87 9.64
N ASN A 359 20.00 -4.81 9.77
CA ASN A 359 19.31 -3.74 10.49
C ASN A 359 18.72 -4.19 11.82
N ASN A 360 18.96 -5.44 12.25
CA ASN A 360 18.38 -6.05 13.45
C ASN A 360 16.86 -5.88 13.51
N ILE A 361 16.18 -6.16 12.39
CA ILE A 361 14.73 -6.10 12.29
C ILE A 361 14.14 -7.33 12.98
N ILE A 362 13.31 -7.10 13.99
CA ILE A 362 12.65 -8.12 14.77
C ILE A 362 11.23 -8.36 14.25
N ALA A 363 10.49 -7.29 13.99
CA ALA A 363 9.12 -7.36 13.48
C ALA A 363 9.09 -7.68 11.98
N LYS A 364 9.34 -8.96 11.64
CA LYS A 364 9.49 -9.45 10.25
C LYS A 364 8.17 -9.74 9.57
N PHE A 365 7.10 -10.00 10.35
CA PHE A 365 5.83 -10.49 9.84
C PHE A 365 4.77 -9.41 9.87
N ASP A 366 3.93 -9.43 8.85
CA ASP A 366 2.70 -8.65 8.76
C ASP A 366 1.59 -9.51 8.15
N VAL A 367 0.38 -9.30 8.62
CA VAL A 367 -0.81 -10.02 8.17
C VAL A 367 -1.96 -9.07 7.99
N ARG A 368 -2.85 -9.44 7.07
CA ARG A 368 -4.13 -8.78 6.84
C ARG A 368 -5.23 -9.84 6.80
N GLU A 369 -6.27 -9.62 7.56
CA GLU A 369 -7.50 -10.41 7.51
C GLU A 369 -8.67 -9.52 7.08
N ASP A 370 -9.32 -9.89 5.98
CA ASP A 370 -10.53 -9.24 5.50
C ASP A 370 -11.74 -10.07 5.92
N ILE A 371 -12.51 -9.57 6.87
CA ILE A 371 -13.66 -10.27 7.44
C ILE A 371 -14.94 -9.74 6.80
N SER A 372 -15.59 -10.55 5.99
CA SER A 372 -16.90 -10.24 5.39
C SER A 372 -18.02 -10.67 6.31
N TYR A 373 -19.00 -9.81 6.51
CA TYR A 373 -20.19 -10.09 7.34
C TYR A 373 -21.39 -10.58 6.53
N TYR A 374 -21.19 -10.92 5.26
CA TYR A 374 -22.22 -11.50 4.39
C TYR A 374 -21.58 -12.44 3.37
N ASN A 375 -22.41 -13.32 2.78
CA ASN A 375 -21.96 -14.20 1.70
C ASN A 375 -21.89 -13.41 0.38
N GLU A 376 -20.71 -13.07 -0.08
CA GLU A 376 -20.47 -12.33 -1.31
C GLU A 376 -20.86 -13.12 -2.59
N SER A 377 -20.94 -14.45 -2.47
CA SER A 377 -21.32 -15.36 -3.56
C SER A 377 -22.83 -15.68 -3.59
N GLU A 378 -23.67 -14.93 -2.85
CA GLU A 378 -25.12 -15.12 -2.91
C GLU A 378 -25.65 -14.78 -4.31
N PRO A 379 -26.22 -15.74 -5.06
CA PRO A 379 -26.67 -15.53 -6.45
C PRO A 379 -27.94 -14.71 -6.56
N ASP A 380 -28.75 -14.64 -5.50
CA ASP A 380 -29.98 -13.84 -5.45
C ASP A 380 -29.65 -12.40 -5.07
N ILE A 381 -29.80 -11.48 -6.03
CA ILE A 381 -29.44 -10.06 -5.86
C ILE A 381 -30.16 -9.39 -4.70
N GLU A 382 -31.45 -9.72 -4.46
CA GLU A 382 -32.20 -9.12 -3.38
C GLU A 382 -31.77 -9.66 -2.01
N LYS A 383 -31.45 -10.95 -1.91
CA LYS A 383 -30.85 -11.53 -0.70
C LYS A 383 -29.45 -11.00 -0.47
N LEU A 384 -28.63 -10.84 -1.52
CA LEU A 384 -27.30 -10.23 -1.43
C LEU A 384 -27.37 -8.81 -0.87
N LYS A 385 -28.26 -7.95 -1.39
CA LYS A 385 -28.48 -6.60 -0.89
C LYS A 385 -28.89 -6.57 0.59
N GLN A 386 -29.84 -7.45 0.96
CA GLN A 386 -30.31 -7.51 2.36
C GLN A 386 -29.17 -8.01 3.28
N ALA A 387 -28.44 -9.04 2.86
CA ALA A 387 -27.30 -9.56 3.61
C ALA A 387 -26.20 -8.49 3.79
N LYS A 388 -25.93 -7.69 2.76
CA LYS A 388 -24.98 -6.57 2.84
C LYS A 388 -25.43 -5.52 3.85
N ILE A 389 -26.71 -5.14 3.89
CA ILE A 389 -27.26 -4.19 4.86
C ILE A 389 -27.10 -4.71 6.30
N GLU A 390 -27.40 -5.99 6.54
CA GLU A 390 -27.21 -6.60 7.86
C GLU A 390 -25.72 -6.71 8.22
N GLY A 391 -24.89 -7.04 7.24
CA GLY A 391 -23.42 -7.07 7.39
C GLY A 391 -22.85 -5.69 7.78
N GLU A 392 -23.35 -4.60 7.18
CA GLU A 392 -22.93 -3.24 7.55
C GLU A 392 -23.29 -2.88 9.00
N LYS A 393 -24.43 -3.33 9.50
CA LYS A 393 -24.79 -3.15 10.91
C LYS A 393 -23.82 -3.92 11.82
N GLN A 394 -23.47 -5.14 11.44
CA GLN A 394 -22.53 -5.95 12.21
C GLN A 394 -21.12 -5.36 12.20
N ARG A 395 -20.63 -4.93 11.02
CA ARG A 395 -19.37 -4.18 10.89
C ARG A 395 -19.34 -2.96 11.79
N THR A 396 -20.43 -2.17 11.78
CA THR A 396 -20.52 -0.95 12.59
C THR A 396 -20.41 -1.24 14.08
N LYS A 397 -21.00 -2.34 14.57
CA LYS A 397 -20.86 -2.74 15.98
C LYS A 397 -19.42 -3.12 16.33
N ASN A 398 -18.76 -3.91 15.46
CA ASN A 398 -17.35 -4.26 15.63
C ASN A 398 -16.48 -3.01 15.71
N ASP A 399 -16.62 -2.10 14.75
CA ASP A 399 -15.87 -0.85 14.69
C ASP A 399 -16.09 0.04 15.93
N LEU A 400 -17.34 0.30 16.30
CA LEU A 400 -17.67 1.14 17.44
C LEU A 400 -17.15 0.60 18.78
N PHE A 401 -17.06 -0.73 18.94
CA PHE A 401 -16.51 -1.31 20.15
C PHE A 401 -15.07 -0.83 20.41
N TYR A 402 -14.19 -0.95 19.40
CA TYR A 402 -12.80 -0.49 19.52
C TYR A 402 -12.68 1.03 19.51
N LEU A 403 -13.41 1.67 18.60
CA LEU A 403 -13.36 3.11 18.41
C LEU A 403 -13.74 3.86 19.68
N SER A 404 -14.80 3.42 20.40
CA SER A 404 -15.23 4.05 21.65
C SER A 404 -14.14 3.99 22.73
N LEU A 405 -13.37 2.91 22.80
CA LEU A 405 -12.24 2.76 23.72
C LEU A 405 -11.10 3.73 23.36
N ALA A 406 -10.75 3.82 22.06
CA ALA A 406 -9.71 4.73 21.59
C ALA A 406 -10.07 6.20 21.85
N ILE A 407 -11.30 6.59 21.57
CA ILE A 407 -11.78 7.95 21.81
C ILE A 407 -11.88 8.26 23.32
N ALA A 408 -12.29 7.28 24.14
CA ALA A 408 -12.35 7.47 25.61
C ALA A 408 -10.96 7.70 26.22
N ILE A 409 -9.92 7.00 25.73
CA ILE A 409 -8.52 7.27 26.14
C ILE A 409 -8.13 8.69 25.70
N ARG A 410 -8.41 9.06 24.46
CA ARG A 410 -8.06 10.37 23.92
C ARG A 410 -8.69 11.53 24.68
N GLU A 411 -9.92 11.35 25.16
CA GLU A 411 -10.65 12.35 25.97
C GLU A 411 -10.37 12.25 27.47
N GLY A 412 -9.55 11.32 27.92
CA GLY A 412 -9.22 11.13 29.33
C GLY A 412 -10.37 10.55 30.18
N ILE A 413 -11.37 9.95 29.53
CA ILE A 413 -12.53 9.29 30.19
C ILE A 413 -12.08 7.91 30.70
N ALA A 414 -11.21 7.23 29.96
CA ALA A 414 -10.64 5.94 30.33
C ALA A 414 -9.12 6.00 30.36
N ASP A 415 -8.49 5.27 31.26
CA ASP A 415 -7.06 4.98 31.23
C ASP A 415 -6.78 3.64 30.54
N LEU A 416 -5.51 3.38 30.25
CA LEU A 416 -5.08 2.17 29.56
C LEU A 416 -5.39 0.90 30.35
N GLU A 417 -5.28 0.93 31.68
CA GLU A 417 -5.52 -0.25 32.53
C GLU A 417 -7.01 -0.63 32.57
N ALA A 418 -7.90 0.37 32.56
CA ALA A 418 -9.34 0.12 32.44
C ALA A 418 -9.67 -0.50 31.07
N VAL A 419 -9.08 0.00 29.99
CA VAL A 419 -9.26 -0.55 28.63
C VAL A 419 -8.70 -1.97 28.53
N LYS A 420 -7.53 -2.27 29.10
CA LYS A 420 -7.00 -3.64 29.18
C LYS A 420 -7.98 -4.60 29.86
N LYS A 421 -8.62 -4.20 30.94
CA LYS A 421 -9.63 -5.02 31.63
C LYS A 421 -10.82 -5.33 30.72
N VAL A 422 -11.32 -4.32 29.98
CA VAL A 422 -12.39 -4.52 29.00
C VAL A 422 -11.98 -5.52 27.92
N LEU A 423 -10.80 -5.34 27.34
CA LEU A 423 -10.28 -6.19 26.27
C LEU A 423 -10.03 -7.62 26.76
N ASN A 424 -9.38 -7.81 27.93
CA ASN A 424 -9.18 -9.14 28.52
C ASN A 424 -10.52 -9.81 28.88
N GLY A 425 -11.54 -9.04 29.27
CA GLY A 425 -12.88 -9.56 29.54
C GLY A 425 -13.66 -9.94 28.26
N ALA A 426 -13.41 -9.28 27.15
CA ALA A 426 -14.06 -9.58 25.88
C ALA A 426 -13.36 -10.74 25.12
N PHE A 427 -12.06 -10.92 25.29
CA PHE A 427 -11.22 -11.84 24.51
C PHE A 427 -10.43 -12.80 25.43
N ALA A 428 -11.08 -13.84 25.95
CA ALA A 428 -10.46 -14.78 26.88
C ALA A 428 -9.28 -15.59 26.29
N GLU A 429 -9.16 -15.65 24.97
CA GLU A 429 -8.10 -16.38 24.26
C GLU A 429 -6.88 -15.51 23.89
N LEU A 430 -6.94 -14.19 24.17
CA LEU A 430 -5.85 -13.24 23.93
C LEU A 430 -5.38 -12.64 25.26
N SER A 431 -4.12 -12.17 25.31
CA SER A 431 -3.61 -11.37 26.43
C SER A 431 -3.28 -9.94 25.97
N PHE A 432 -3.76 -8.96 26.72
CA PHE A 432 -3.48 -7.55 26.50
C PHE A 432 -2.52 -6.94 27.53
N ASP A 433 -1.81 -7.78 28.30
CA ASP A 433 -0.90 -7.33 29.36
C ASP A 433 0.22 -6.43 28.82
N ASN A 434 0.75 -6.77 27.62
CA ASN A 434 1.80 -6.01 26.93
C ASN A 434 1.29 -4.83 26.10
N LEU A 435 -0.04 -4.54 26.14
CA LEU A 435 -0.61 -3.37 25.45
C LEU A 435 -0.03 -2.07 26.02
N LYS A 436 0.47 -1.20 25.14
CA LYS A 436 1.10 0.08 25.48
C LYS A 436 0.22 1.28 25.18
N ALA A 437 -0.62 1.17 24.13
CA ALA A 437 -1.54 2.24 23.75
C ALA A 437 -2.71 1.71 22.94
N VAL A 438 -3.83 2.42 23.01
CA VAL A 438 -4.98 2.28 22.10
C VAL A 438 -5.21 3.67 21.50
N LYS A 439 -5.13 3.77 20.17
CA LYS A 439 -5.15 5.05 19.47
C LYS A 439 -6.16 5.04 18.34
N PHE A 440 -6.84 6.16 18.18
CA PHE A 440 -7.60 6.45 16.97
C PHE A 440 -6.65 6.83 15.82
N VAL A 441 -6.87 6.27 14.63
CA VAL A 441 -5.99 6.46 13.46
C VAL A 441 -6.78 6.82 12.19
N GLY A 442 -7.66 7.79 12.29
CA GLY A 442 -8.46 8.27 11.16
C GLY A 442 -9.80 7.56 11.03
N ASP A 443 -9.84 6.35 10.53
CA ASP A 443 -11.06 5.54 10.38
C ASP A 443 -11.02 4.22 11.18
N GLY A 444 -9.95 3.97 11.92
CA GLY A 444 -9.73 2.74 12.66
C GLY A 444 -9.16 2.94 14.06
N THR A 445 -8.95 1.83 14.73
CA THR A 445 -8.35 1.74 16.06
C THR A 445 -7.06 0.94 16.01
N TYR A 446 -5.98 1.55 16.49
CA TYR A 446 -4.64 0.98 16.55
C TYR A 446 -4.30 0.57 17.97
N LEU A 447 -4.03 -0.72 18.16
CA LEU A 447 -3.61 -1.34 19.41
C LEU A 447 -2.09 -1.54 19.35
N GLN A 448 -1.34 -0.74 20.08
CA GLN A 448 0.12 -0.82 20.14
C GLN A 448 0.56 -1.68 21.31
N PHE A 449 1.28 -2.74 21.04
CA PHE A 449 1.93 -3.60 22.04
C PHE A 449 3.44 -3.29 22.11
N ALA A 450 4.15 -4.00 22.95
CA ALA A 450 5.61 -3.89 23.04
C ALA A 450 6.34 -4.52 21.83
N ASP A 451 5.75 -5.58 21.28
CA ASP A 451 6.31 -6.52 20.30
C ASP A 451 5.51 -6.62 18.99
N LYS A 452 4.34 -5.97 18.94
CA LYS A 452 3.42 -6.03 17.80
C LYS A 452 2.45 -4.85 17.76
N TYR A 453 1.72 -4.73 16.67
CA TYR A 453 0.51 -3.91 16.62
C TYR A 453 -0.67 -4.70 16.04
N VAL A 454 -1.87 -4.22 16.30
CA VAL A 454 -3.08 -4.63 15.58
C VAL A 454 -3.92 -3.40 15.27
N GLU A 455 -4.34 -3.25 14.03
CA GLU A 455 -5.23 -2.19 13.60
C GLU A 455 -6.54 -2.79 13.09
N ILE A 456 -7.65 -2.33 13.66
CA ILE A 456 -8.99 -2.74 13.25
C ILE A 456 -9.67 -1.53 12.60
N ARG A 457 -10.14 -1.69 11.37
CA ARG A 457 -10.82 -0.62 10.65
C ARG A 457 -11.94 -1.13 9.74
N PRO A 458 -13.00 -0.34 9.54
CA PRO A 458 -14.04 -0.67 8.58
C PRO A 458 -13.52 -0.54 7.15
N SER A 459 -14.02 -1.36 6.23
CA SER A 459 -13.85 -1.11 4.79
C SER A 459 -14.67 0.12 4.38
N GLY A 460 -14.09 1.02 3.59
CA GLY A 460 -14.79 2.21 3.08
C GLY A 460 -15.85 1.89 2.02
N THR A 461 -15.77 0.74 1.37
CA THR A 461 -16.58 0.39 0.19
C THR A 461 -17.51 -0.80 0.41
N ASP A 462 -17.30 -1.58 1.48
CA ASP A 462 -18.02 -2.84 1.67
C ASP A 462 -18.30 -3.17 3.14
N ALA A 463 -19.22 -4.11 3.39
CA ALA A 463 -19.58 -4.59 4.73
C ALA A 463 -18.51 -5.57 5.26
N LYS A 464 -17.27 -5.09 5.34
CA LYS A 464 -16.09 -5.83 5.79
C LYS A 464 -15.35 -5.08 6.89
N THR A 465 -14.79 -5.79 7.83
CA THR A 465 -13.74 -5.30 8.73
C THR A 465 -12.39 -5.77 8.19
N LYS A 466 -11.42 -4.87 8.19
CA LYS A 466 -10.02 -5.17 7.88
C LYS A 466 -9.23 -5.14 9.18
N ALA A 467 -8.57 -6.25 9.47
CA ALA A 467 -7.67 -6.38 10.60
C ALA A 467 -6.23 -6.53 10.08
N TYR A 468 -5.38 -5.60 10.45
CA TYR A 468 -3.95 -5.62 10.15
C TYR A 468 -3.18 -5.91 11.42
N ALA A 469 -2.14 -6.70 11.32
CA ALA A 469 -1.23 -6.90 12.45
C ALA A 469 0.19 -7.08 11.94
N GLY A 470 1.16 -6.61 12.71
CA GLY A 470 2.58 -6.81 12.43
C GLY A 470 3.36 -7.04 13.71
N GLY A 471 4.42 -7.87 13.63
CA GLY A 471 5.21 -8.22 14.79
C GLY A 471 6.26 -9.30 14.57
N GLU A 472 6.76 -9.83 15.67
CA GLU A 472 7.86 -10.79 15.72
C GLU A 472 7.42 -12.25 15.47
N ASP A 473 6.20 -12.60 15.86
CA ASP A 473 5.67 -13.97 15.83
C ASP A 473 4.41 -14.06 14.96
N LEU A 474 4.51 -14.78 13.83
CA LEU A 474 3.46 -14.89 12.83
C LEU A 474 2.17 -15.49 13.40
N GLU A 475 2.26 -16.58 14.16
CA GLU A 475 1.08 -17.26 14.70
C GLU A 475 0.30 -16.35 15.67
N THR A 476 1.03 -15.63 16.50
CA THR A 476 0.44 -14.66 17.43
C THR A 476 -0.28 -13.53 16.69
N ILE A 477 0.34 -12.90 15.70
CA ILE A 477 -0.29 -11.78 14.99
C ILE A 477 -1.47 -12.23 14.13
N GLU A 478 -1.40 -13.39 13.47
CA GLU A 478 -2.54 -14.00 12.77
C GLU A 478 -3.72 -14.26 13.72
N LYS A 479 -3.44 -14.81 14.91
CA LYS A 479 -4.45 -15.05 15.92
C LYS A 479 -5.12 -13.74 16.37
N PHE A 480 -4.33 -12.71 16.68
CA PHE A 480 -4.86 -11.41 17.07
C PHE A 480 -5.70 -10.76 15.97
N ALA A 481 -5.21 -10.70 14.73
CA ALA A 481 -5.95 -10.14 13.60
C ALA A 481 -7.28 -10.85 13.39
N ARG A 482 -7.27 -12.18 13.36
CA ARG A 482 -8.46 -13.01 13.16
C ARG A 482 -9.48 -12.85 14.29
N VAL A 483 -9.05 -12.93 15.55
CA VAL A 483 -9.95 -12.88 16.71
C VAL A 483 -10.57 -11.52 16.86
N LEU A 484 -9.76 -10.45 16.78
CA LEU A 484 -10.26 -9.09 16.92
C LEU A 484 -11.11 -8.66 15.72
N GLY A 485 -10.72 -9.02 14.50
CA GLY A 485 -11.48 -8.72 13.30
C GLY A 485 -12.86 -9.39 13.27
N ASN A 486 -12.97 -10.63 13.75
CA ASN A 486 -14.22 -11.40 13.79
C ASN A 486 -15.11 -11.09 15.00
N TYR A 487 -14.73 -10.15 15.85
CA TYR A 487 -15.51 -9.86 17.05
C TYR A 487 -16.92 -9.34 16.70
N SER A 488 -17.90 -9.80 17.44
CA SER A 488 -19.31 -9.41 17.24
C SER A 488 -19.60 -7.91 17.51
N GLY A 489 -18.67 -7.23 18.19
CA GLY A 489 -18.88 -5.85 18.66
C GLY A 489 -19.84 -5.75 19.84
N GLU A 490 -20.18 -6.88 20.47
CA GLU A 490 -21.09 -6.90 21.61
C GLU A 490 -20.43 -6.25 22.82
N ARG A 491 -21.11 -5.29 23.43
CA ARG A 491 -20.59 -4.59 24.60
C ARG A 491 -20.68 -5.48 25.83
N THR A 492 -19.53 -5.85 26.40
CA THR A 492 -19.47 -6.57 27.70
C THR A 492 -19.96 -5.67 28.83
N GLU A 493 -20.23 -6.25 30.03
CA GLU A 493 -20.57 -5.48 31.22
C GLU A 493 -19.47 -4.47 31.57
N LEU A 494 -18.19 -4.91 31.57
CA LEU A 494 -17.05 -4.03 31.80
C LEU A 494 -16.96 -2.87 30.80
N HIS A 495 -17.31 -3.12 29.53
CA HIS A 495 -17.35 -2.06 28.54
C HIS A 495 -18.47 -1.04 28.85
N ARG A 496 -19.67 -1.50 29.26
CA ARG A 496 -20.80 -0.62 29.62
C ARG A 496 -20.55 0.17 30.88
N GLU A 497 -19.84 -0.40 31.85
CA GLU A 497 -19.40 0.31 33.06
C GLU A 497 -18.41 1.43 32.74
N LEU A 498 -17.47 1.17 31.79
CA LEU A 498 -16.42 2.12 31.41
C LEU A 498 -16.97 3.22 30.47
N ILE A 499 -17.79 2.84 29.50
CA ILE A 499 -18.28 3.68 28.40
C ILE A 499 -19.80 3.75 28.45
N SER A 500 -20.38 4.94 28.69
CA SER A 500 -21.83 5.15 28.67
C SER A 500 -22.43 4.91 27.28
N ASP A 501 -23.72 4.59 27.20
CA ASP A 501 -24.42 4.39 25.92
C ASP A 501 -24.35 5.65 25.05
N GLU A 502 -24.59 6.83 25.64
CA GLU A 502 -24.49 8.12 24.95
C GLU A 502 -23.08 8.36 24.34
N PHE A 503 -22.04 8.07 25.11
CA PHE A 503 -20.67 8.22 24.61
C PHE A 503 -20.36 7.25 23.48
N TYR A 504 -20.79 5.99 23.63
CA TYR A 504 -20.63 4.95 22.62
C TYR A 504 -21.28 5.33 21.28
N ASP A 505 -22.54 5.77 21.34
CA ASP A 505 -23.31 6.15 20.15
C ASP A 505 -22.70 7.37 19.43
N ASN A 506 -22.12 8.31 20.18
CA ASN A 506 -21.49 9.51 19.65
C ASN A 506 -20.00 9.30 19.24
N SER A 507 -19.41 8.13 19.50
CA SER A 507 -17.96 7.90 19.25
C SER A 507 -17.57 8.08 17.80
N LYS A 508 -18.45 7.72 16.85
CA LYS A 508 -18.18 7.86 15.41
C LYS A 508 -18.15 9.33 14.97
N GLU A 509 -19.05 10.16 15.50
CA GLU A 509 -19.07 11.60 15.22
C GLU A 509 -17.82 12.28 15.78
N LYS A 510 -17.45 11.96 17.02
CA LYS A 510 -16.20 12.44 17.63
C LYS A 510 -14.95 12.02 16.84
N ALA A 511 -14.92 10.78 16.36
CA ALA A 511 -13.82 10.29 15.52
C ALA A 511 -13.70 11.09 14.22
N LEU A 512 -14.83 11.39 13.58
CA LEU A 512 -14.86 12.23 12.38
C LEU A 512 -14.33 13.64 12.68
N ASP A 513 -14.73 14.26 13.79
CA ASP A 513 -14.22 15.58 14.18
C ASP A 513 -12.70 15.56 14.40
N TYR A 514 -12.17 14.52 15.03
CA TYR A 514 -10.72 14.38 15.21
C TYR A 514 -9.98 14.15 13.90
N TYR A 515 -10.55 13.37 13.00
CA TYR A 515 -9.99 13.17 11.67
C TYR A 515 -9.97 14.48 10.87
N LEU A 516 -11.08 15.22 10.87
CA LEU A 516 -11.16 16.52 10.22
C LEU A 516 -10.14 17.50 10.79
N GLN A 517 -9.96 17.55 12.10
CA GLN A 517 -8.91 18.36 12.73
C GLN A 517 -7.50 17.98 12.28
N PHE A 518 -7.21 16.70 12.07
CA PHE A 518 -5.93 16.23 11.55
C PHE A 518 -5.72 16.69 10.11
N VAL A 519 -6.77 16.62 9.27
CA VAL A 519 -6.72 17.02 7.86
C VAL A 519 -6.74 18.54 7.71
N GLU A 520 -7.64 19.24 8.43
CA GLU A 520 -7.94 20.67 8.26
C GLU A 520 -6.99 21.61 9.01
N LYS A 521 -6.11 21.11 9.89
CA LYS A 521 -5.15 21.96 10.61
C LYS A 521 -4.38 22.93 9.70
N ASP A 522 -4.50 22.74 8.37
CA ASP A 522 -3.90 23.59 7.34
C ASP A 522 -4.90 24.12 6.30
N ALA A 523 -6.23 23.89 6.47
CA ALA A 523 -7.24 24.34 5.51
C ALA A 523 -7.37 25.88 5.39
N ASN A 524 -6.84 26.62 6.36
CA ASN A 524 -6.73 28.09 6.30
C ASN A 524 -5.52 28.58 5.48
N ASN A 525 -4.78 27.68 4.85
CA ASN A 525 -3.65 28.03 4.01
C ASN A 525 -4.09 28.11 2.54
N GLU A 526 -3.78 29.24 1.88
CA GLU A 526 -4.04 29.56 0.47
C GLU A 526 -3.59 28.49 -0.55
N ALA A 527 -2.88 27.46 -0.11
CA ALA A 527 -2.41 26.35 -0.94
C ALA A 527 -3.53 25.41 -1.43
N PHE A 528 -4.75 25.50 -0.89
CA PHE A 528 -5.92 24.75 -1.36
C PHE A 528 -6.75 25.48 -2.42
N VAL A 529 -6.45 26.74 -2.70
CA VAL A 529 -7.08 27.45 -3.83
C VAL A 529 -6.35 27.02 -5.09
N ILE A 530 -6.98 26.12 -5.85
CA ILE A 530 -6.59 25.87 -7.25
C ILE A 530 -6.98 27.13 -8.02
N PRO A 531 -6.05 27.82 -8.70
CA PRO A 531 -6.41 28.96 -9.54
C PRO A 531 -7.26 28.53 -10.72
#